data_26dbeb7f05005684880701545066aa5f
#
_entry.id   26dbeb7f05005684880701545066aa5f
#
_cell.length_a   1.000
_cell.length_b   1.000
_cell.length_c   1.000
_cell.angle_alpha   90.00
_cell.angle_beta   90.00
_cell.angle_gamma   90.00
#
_symmetry.space_group_name_H-M   'P 1'
#
loop_
_entity.id
_entity.type
_entity.pdbx_description
1 polymer ?
#
loop_
_entity_poly.entity_id
_entity_poly.type
_entity_poly.pdbx_seq_one_letter_code
_entity_poly.pdbx_strand_id
1 'polypeptide(L)'
;MSDAQTPATPTTPATPIKPATPDPNDPLALAELFEGGGEPWLPLLKPVIEAQPDAAAFIGTGRSPEVVPVRELTFQALKPHPPHKWKVVVFGQNPYPRPESATGIAMFDNTFHDWKDSQFGRVVSIRCIIKAAAMWKYGIPKKTPIADVRALLKEQDTVQPPEWFQAMLTQGVLLLNAALTASSAEARGADRHTVFWRPVAERIVEEILKAKQNAAEEDRGVVFAWWGAHARNLKKIVLKLQEKYPEVEVRHIDHANPAAQGDLFCEGGHFGVVNDALASLGMDQIDWLPSKGWNDAAAQAGGGADGGVAERMGAFIASTMELHQLYLERLAGVKDEGLALPAITGVFDTPLMEFREAVAPVAELLSGLGRHVDLSHDFGKRRADEAAGAGGLSADAIAALYLYTCESAFYREINAILRAPDRSRLIPYLPYLRLLFSAVSGLPARTEPLWRGVSLDLRAQYPVGRTVTWWGVSSCTSKLGVARAFLGSSGKRTLFEVTPARAVGIQDFSAFTGEEEFILAPGTQLKVTDVKTERGGLCTVRLTELEEQPLVS
;
A
#
# COMPACT_ATOMS: atom_id res chain seq x y z
N MET A 1 22.12 31.06 50.21
CA MET A 1 20.76 30.57 49.99
C MET A 1 20.81 29.82 48.67
N SER A 2 20.71 28.51 48.78
CA SER A 2 20.98 27.54 47.72
C SER A 2 19.64 27.21 47.03
N ASP A 3 19.53 27.48 45.75
CA ASP A 3 18.40 27.05 44.94
C ASP A 3 18.63 25.64 44.43
N ALA A 4 17.87 24.70 44.98
CA ALA A 4 17.88 23.32 44.57
C ALA A 4 17.11 23.14 43.25
N GLN A 5 17.82 22.74 42.20
CA GLN A 5 17.24 22.26 40.98
C GLN A 5 16.57 20.89 41.20
N THR A 6 15.27 20.82 40.90
CA THR A 6 14.51 19.56 40.89
C THR A 6 14.89 18.77 39.63
N PRO A 7 15.23 17.47 39.74
CA PRO A 7 15.54 16.68 38.54
C PRO A 7 14.28 16.34 37.77
N ALA A 8 14.40 16.47 36.44
CA ALA A 8 13.34 16.08 35.47
C ALA A 8 13.04 14.58 35.57
N THR A 9 11.77 14.26 35.66
CA THR A 9 11.24 12.90 35.66
C THR A 9 11.51 12.22 34.31
N PRO A 10 12.03 11.01 34.25
CA PRO A 10 12.22 10.31 32.97
C PRO A 10 10.87 9.93 32.40
N THR A 11 10.64 10.32 31.14
CA THR A 11 9.49 9.89 30.32
C THR A 11 9.55 8.38 30.13
N THR A 12 8.54 7.69 30.60
CA THR A 12 8.35 6.25 30.41
C THR A 12 8.15 5.97 28.91
N PRO A 13 8.82 4.99 28.31
CA PRO A 13 8.56 4.60 26.93
C PRO A 13 7.14 4.07 26.82
N ALA A 14 6.44 4.49 25.74
CA ALA A 14 5.07 4.06 25.44
C ALA A 14 5.00 2.53 25.39
N THR A 15 4.07 1.97 26.13
CA THR A 15 3.80 0.53 26.15
C THR A 15 3.32 0.08 24.76
N PRO A 16 3.83 -1.03 24.19
CA PRO A 16 3.34 -1.53 22.91
C PRO A 16 1.84 -1.83 23.00
N ILE A 17 1.06 -1.27 22.10
CA ILE A 17 -0.38 -1.49 21.98
C ILE A 17 -0.61 -2.97 21.69
N LYS A 18 -1.09 -3.71 22.67
CA LYS A 18 -1.52 -5.09 22.52
C LYS A 18 -2.81 -5.08 21.69
N PRO A 19 -2.95 -5.89 20.61
CA PRO A 19 -4.20 -5.95 19.88
C PRO A 19 -5.33 -6.33 20.84
N ALA A 20 -6.32 -5.45 20.99
CA ALA A 20 -7.50 -5.72 21.81
C ALA A 20 -8.26 -6.91 21.21
N THR A 21 -8.69 -7.81 22.05
CA THR A 21 -9.68 -8.83 21.68
C THR A 21 -10.96 -8.10 21.30
N PRO A 22 -11.61 -8.42 20.14
CA PRO A 22 -12.83 -7.75 19.73
C PRO A 22 -13.87 -7.77 20.88
N ASP A 23 -14.38 -6.61 21.28
CA ASP A 23 -15.53 -6.55 22.18
C ASP A 23 -16.78 -6.90 21.39
N PRO A 24 -17.49 -8.00 21.73
CA PRO A 24 -18.70 -8.38 21.04
C PRO A 24 -19.82 -7.35 21.14
N ASN A 25 -19.73 -6.41 22.10
CA ASN A 25 -20.70 -5.34 22.30
C ASN A 25 -20.37 -4.05 21.52
N ASP A 26 -19.12 -3.92 21.02
CA ASP A 26 -18.70 -2.82 20.12
C ASP A 26 -17.88 -3.35 18.95
N PRO A 27 -18.54 -4.00 17.97
CA PRO A 27 -17.83 -4.61 16.82
C PRO A 27 -17.16 -3.58 15.92
N LEU A 28 -17.47 -2.30 16.04
CA LEU A 28 -16.86 -1.24 15.25
C LEU A 28 -15.67 -0.60 15.96
N ALA A 29 -15.68 -0.54 17.29
CA ALA A 29 -14.64 0.10 18.13
C ALA A 29 -14.12 1.43 17.51
N LEU A 30 -15.06 2.30 17.10
CA LEU A 30 -14.77 3.50 16.30
C LEU A 30 -13.83 4.47 17.02
N ALA A 31 -13.90 4.55 18.35
CA ALA A 31 -13.07 5.46 19.14
C ALA A 31 -11.56 5.24 18.86
N GLU A 32 -11.14 3.98 18.77
CA GLU A 32 -9.74 3.61 18.49
C GLU A 32 -9.22 4.18 17.15
N LEU A 33 -10.10 4.29 16.15
CA LEU A 33 -9.75 4.75 14.80
C LEU A 33 -9.48 6.24 14.71
N PHE A 34 -9.99 7.01 15.69
CA PHE A 34 -9.83 8.45 15.76
C PHE A 34 -8.78 8.89 16.80
N GLU A 35 -8.17 7.95 17.52
CA GLU A 35 -7.06 8.26 18.43
C GLU A 35 -5.87 8.88 17.68
N GLY A 36 -5.18 9.81 18.36
CA GLY A 36 -3.99 10.47 17.83
C GLY A 36 -4.29 11.68 16.94
N GLY A 37 -5.39 12.43 17.24
CA GLY A 37 -5.72 13.70 16.62
C GLY A 37 -7.06 13.72 15.87
N GLY A 38 -7.67 12.56 15.65
CA GLY A 38 -8.97 12.45 14.97
C GLY A 38 -10.17 12.61 15.90
N GLU A 39 -9.98 12.78 17.19
CA GLU A 39 -11.04 12.84 18.20
C GLU A 39 -12.13 13.87 17.88
N PRO A 40 -11.84 15.06 17.32
CA PRO A 40 -12.87 16.01 16.91
C PRO A 40 -13.84 15.49 15.84
N TRP A 41 -13.41 14.49 15.05
CA TRP A 41 -14.23 13.90 13.99
C TRP A 41 -15.13 12.77 14.47
N LEU A 42 -14.80 12.10 15.57
CA LEU A 42 -15.55 10.95 16.07
C LEU A 42 -17.04 11.26 16.30
N PRO A 43 -17.44 12.30 17.07
CA PRO A 43 -18.85 12.59 17.30
C PRO A 43 -19.59 13.01 16.02
N LEU A 44 -18.88 13.51 15.02
CA LEU A 44 -19.44 13.98 13.75
C LEU A 44 -19.71 12.82 12.79
N LEU A 45 -18.85 11.81 12.77
CA LEU A 45 -18.88 10.71 11.81
C LEU A 45 -19.49 9.42 12.37
N LYS A 46 -19.40 9.19 13.68
CA LYS A 46 -19.97 7.98 14.33
C LYS A 46 -21.43 7.73 13.93
N PRO A 47 -22.36 8.70 14.00
CA PRO A 47 -23.76 8.43 13.69
C PRO A 47 -24.00 8.00 12.24
N VAL A 48 -23.27 8.58 11.27
CA VAL A 48 -23.43 8.23 9.86
C VAL A 48 -22.78 6.89 9.52
N ILE A 49 -21.70 6.50 10.20
CA ILE A 49 -21.04 5.21 10.02
C ILE A 49 -21.91 4.08 10.58
N GLU A 50 -22.41 4.24 11.81
CA GLU A 50 -23.26 3.24 12.46
C GLU A 50 -24.61 3.04 11.76
N ALA A 51 -25.09 4.05 11.05
CA ALA A 51 -26.30 3.96 10.24
C ALA A 51 -26.11 3.20 8.91
N GLN A 52 -24.85 2.92 8.48
CA GLN A 52 -24.62 2.20 7.24
C GLN A 52 -24.83 0.70 7.43
N PRO A 53 -25.45 0.00 6.46
CA PRO A 53 -25.54 -1.45 6.50
C PRO A 53 -24.15 -2.06 6.40
N ASP A 54 -23.96 -3.20 7.07
CA ASP A 54 -22.72 -3.99 7.02
C ASP A 54 -21.44 -3.23 7.45
N ALA A 55 -21.55 -2.17 8.27
CA ALA A 55 -20.41 -1.36 8.69
C ALA A 55 -19.23 -2.20 9.22
N ALA A 56 -19.52 -3.30 9.92
CA ALA A 56 -18.50 -4.20 10.44
C ALA A 56 -17.65 -4.86 9.35
N ALA A 57 -18.19 -5.06 8.14
CA ALA A 57 -17.43 -5.63 7.02
C ALA A 57 -16.38 -4.65 6.46
N PHE A 58 -16.59 -3.35 6.60
CA PHE A 58 -15.69 -2.31 6.06
C PHE A 58 -14.75 -1.73 7.12
N ILE A 59 -15.19 -1.67 8.39
CA ILE A 59 -14.45 -0.94 9.42
C ILE A 59 -14.40 -1.65 10.77
N GLY A 60 -15.11 -2.77 10.93
CA GLY A 60 -15.14 -3.54 12.18
C GLY A 60 -13.80 -4.18 12.53
N THR A 61 -13.66 -4.55 13.80
CA THR A 61 -12.46 -5.22 14.34
C THR A 61 -12.21 -6.60 13.72
N GLY A 62 -13.28 -7.26 13.24
CA GLY A 62 -13.24 -8.56 12.57
C GLY A 62 -13.36 -8.50 11.03
N ARG A 63 -13.17 -7.32 10.42
CA ARG A 63 -13.25 -7.19 8.95
C ARG A 63 -12.21 -8.05 8.22
N SER A 64 -12.50 -8.41 6.97
CA SER A 64 -11.56 -9.17 6.14
C SER A 64 -10.20 -8.48 6.07
N PRO A 65 -9.08 -9.24 6.18
CA PRO A 65 -7.73 -8.71 6.00
C PRO A 65 -7.46 -8.17 4.59
N GLU A 66 -8.31 -8.49 3.61
CA GLU A 66 -8.23 -7.94 2.25
C GLU A 66 -8.70 -6.48 2.15
N VAL A 67 -9.40 -5.99 3.16
CA VAL A 67 -9.84 -4.58 3.20
C VAL A 67 -8.66 -3.69 3.56
N VAL A 68 -8.29 -2.82 2.64
CA VAL A 68 -7.19 -1.85 2.77
C VAL A 68 -7.73 -0.43 2.95
N PRO A 69 -6.97 0.45 3.59
CA PRO A 69 -5.75 0.27 4.37
C PRO A 69 -5.97 -0.59 5.60
N VAL A 70 -4.92 -0.86 6.38
CA VAL A 70 -5.09 -1.43 7.73
C VAL A 70 -6.12 -0.61 8.50
N ARG A 71 -6.91 -1.28 9.36
CA ARG A 71 -8.10 -0.68 10.01
C ARG A 71 -7.78 0.65 10.70
N GLU A 72 -6.69 0.69 11.43
CA GLU A 72 -6.21 1.82 12.24
C GLU A 72 -5.84 3.05 11.39
N LEU A 73 -5.59 2.86 10.10
CA LEU A 73 -5.28 3.92 9.14
C LEU A 73 -6.49 4.42 8.34
N THR A 74 -7.68 3.88 8.57
CA THR A 74 -8.87 4.21 7.76
C THR A 74 -9.17 5.72 7.74
N PHE A 75 -9.06 6.40 8.88
CA PHE A 75 -9.31 7.85 9.00
C PHE A 75 -8.01 8.68 9.07
N GLN A 76 -6.89 8.12 8.64
CA GLN A 76 -5.57 8.73 8.82
C GLN A 76 -5.48 10.13 8.22
N ALA A 77 -6.09 10.38 7.06
CA ALA A 77 -6.09 11.70 6.43
C ALA A 77 -6.79 12.79 7.26
N LEU A 78 -7.72 12.44 8.17
CA LEU A 78 -8.49 13.40 8.96
C LEU A 78 -7.82 13.77 10.28
N LYS A 79 -6.96 12.90 10.83
CA LYS A 79 -6.37 13.05 12.17
C LYS A 79 -5.58 14.34 12.37
N PRO A 80 -4.85 14.88 11.37
CA PRO A 80 -4.02 16.07 11.56
C PRO A 80 -4.76 17.32 12.02
N HIS A 81 -6.01 17.50 11.55
CA HIS A 81 -6.75 18.74 11.78
C HIS A 81 -8.23 18.53 12.06
N PRO A 82 -8.83 19.39 12.90
CA PRO A 82 -10.29 19.50 13.01
C PRO A 82 -10.88 20.09 11.71
N PRO A 83 -12.20 19.98 11.49
CA PRO A 83 -12.85 20.35 10.23
C PRO A 83 -12.52 21.76 9.70
N HIS A 84 -12.44 22.78 10.57
CA HIS A 84 -12.26 24.17 10.15
C HIS A 84 -10.84 24.53 9.66
N LYS A 85 -9.83 23.70 9.93
CA LYS A 85 -8.44 24.00 9.58
C LYS A 85 -8.05 23.60 8.15
N TRP A 86 -8.89 22.84 7.45
CA TRP A 86 -8.58 22.45 6.07
C TRP A 86 -8.77 23.61 5.10
N LYS A 87 -7.70 23.97 4.36
CA LYS A 87 -7.67 25.06 3.37
C LYS A 87 -7.96 24.55 1.96
N VAL A 88 -7.42 23.39 1.62
CA VAL A 88 -7.58 22.72 0.31
C VAL A 88 -8.06 21.31 0.52
N VAL A 89 -9.09 20.90 -0.23
CA VAL A 89 -9.59 19.51 -0.22
C VAL A 89 -9.34 18.88 -1.59
N VAL A 90 -8.60 17.79 -1.58
CA VAL A 90 -8.29 16.98 -2.77
C VAL A 90 -8.86 15.59 -2.58
N PHE A 91 -9.61 15.10 -3.58
CA PHE A 91 -10.16 13.75 -3.53
C PHE A 91 -9.35 12.79 -4.40
N GLY A 92 -8.83 11.73 -3.76
CA GLY A 92 -8.49 10.47 -4.41
C GLY A 92 -9.75 9.63 -4.65
N GLN A 93 -9.67 8.59 -5.45
CA GLN A 93 -10.78 7.67 -5.69
C GLN A 93 -10.90 6.68 -4.53
N ASN A 94 -9.91 5.83 -4.38
CA ASN A 94 -9.83 4.76 -3.39
C ASN A 94 -8.39 4.65 -2.87
N PRO A 95 -8.14 4.02 -1.72
CA PRO A 95 -6.81 3.57 -1.34
C PRO A 95 -6.20 2.69 -2.44
N TYR A 96 -4.89 2.64 -2.51
CA TYR A 96 -4.22 1.66 -3.36
C TYR A 96 -4.70 0.25 -2.99
N PRO A 97 -5.03 -0.63 -3.97
CA PRO A 97 -5.57 -1.95 -3.66
C PRO A 97 -4.51 -2.90 -3.08
N ARG A 98 -3.27 -2.46 -3.01
CA ARG A 98 -2.15 -3.21 -2.45
C ARG A 98 -1.97 -2.84 -0.98
N PRO A 99 -1.99 -3.83 -0.07
CA PRO A 99 -1.81 -3.57 1.35
C PRO A 99 -0.53 -2.82 1.69
N GLU A 100 0.58 -3.13 0.97
CA GLU A 100 1.88 -2.50 1.15
C GLU A 100 1.92 -1.02 0.73
N SER A 101 0.96 -0.58 -0.06
CA SER A 101 0.87 0.79 -0.56
C SER A 101 -0.10 1.67 0.22
N ALA A 102 -1.17 1.09 0.77
CA ALA A 102 -2.32 1.83 1.32
C ALA A 102 -2.04 2.41 2.71
N THR A 103 -2.04 3.73 2.84
CA THR A 103 -1.74 4.45 4.10
C THR A 103 -2.96 5.15 4.73
N GLY A 104 -4.12 5.13 4.08
CA GLY A 104 -5.28 5.93 4.49
C GLY A 104 -5.21 7.41 4.06
N ILE A 105 -4.09 7.86 3.50
CA ILE A 105 -3.91 9.19 2.92
C ILE A 105 -3.91 9.03 1.40
N ALA A 106 -4.72 9.82 0.70
CA ALA A 106 -4.81 9.72 -0.76
C ALA A 106 -3.45 10.00 -1.42
N MET A 107 -3.11 9.18 -2.43
CA MET A 107 -1.89 9.28 -3.23
C MET A 107 -0.59 8.97 -2.49
N PHE A 108 -0.62 8.74 -1.18
CA PHE A 108 0.53 8.29 -0.42
C PHE A 108 0.72 6.78 -0.60
N ASP A 109 1.71 6.41 -1.43
CA ASP A 109 2.16 5.03 -1.62
C ASP A 109 3.35 4.76 -0.70
N ASN A 110 3.19 3.84 0.25
CA ASN A 110 4.24 3.53 1.23
C ASN A 110 5.36 2.64 0.67
N THR A 111 5.35 2.33 -0.61
CA THR A 111 6.40 1.47 -1.22
C THR A 111 7.69 2.21 -1.55
N PHE A 112 7.73 3.54 -1.44
CA PHE A 112 8.94 4.32 -1.65
C PHE A 112 9.04 5.51 -0.69
N HIS A 113 10.25 5.78 -0.20
CA HIS A 113 10.54 6.79 0.81
C HIS A 113 11.62 7.79 0.39
N ASP A 114 12.20 7.64 -0.80
CA ASP A 114 13.20 8.54 -1.39
C ASP A 114 12.82 8.82 -2.85
N TRP A 115 12.93 10.08 -3.30
CA TRP A 115 12.69 10.44 -4.70
C TRP A 115 13.63 9.74 -5.68
N LYS A 116 14.77 9.22 -5.20
CA LYS A 116 15.69 8.40 -6.02
C LYS A 116 15.18 6.98 -6.23
N ASP A 117 14.25 6.52 -5.42
CA ASP A 117 13.70 5.18 -5.53
C ASP A 117 13.13 4.95 -6.94
N SER A 118 13.37 3.78 -7.51
CA SER A 118 12.87 3.42 -8.84
C SER A 118 11.33 3.44 -8.89
N GLN A 119 10.66 3.15 -7.78
CA GLN A 119 9.21 3.17 -7.67
C GLN A 119 8.62 4.57 -7.88
N PHE A 120 9.29 5.65 -7.49
CA PHE A 120 8.82 7.01 -7.76
C PHE A 120 8.53 7.25 -9.25
N GLY A 121 9.34 6.69 -10.15
CA GLY A 121 9.11 6.78 -11.60
C GLY A 121 7.92 5.95 -12.09
N ARG A 122 7.54 4.89 -11.35
CA ARG A 122 6.47 3.94 -11.71
C ARG A 122 5.10 4.36 -11.18
N VAL A 123 5.04 5.01 -10.01
CA VAL A 123 3.80 5.54 -9.44
C VAL A 123 3.42 6.85 -10.14
N VAL A 124 2.63 6.71 -11.21
CA VAL A 124 2.35 7.81 -12.17
C VAL A 124 1.74 9.03 -11.47
N SER A 125 0.81 8.85 -10.53
CA SER A 125 0.13 9.95 -9.86
C SER A 125 1.08 10.86 -9.10
N ILE A 126 1.88 10.32 -8.17
CA ILE A 126 2.80 11.14 -7.38
C ILE A 126 3.94 11.71 -8.24
N ARG A 127 4.40 10.95 -9.25
CA ARG A 127 5.38 11.44 -10.22
C ARG A 127 4.88 12.70 -10.93
N CYS A 128 3.63 12.70 -11.42
CA CYS A 128 3.06 13.86 -12.10
C CYS A 128 2.79 15.03 -11.14
N ILE A 129 2.33 14.75 -9.91
CA ILE A 129 2.13 15.78 -8.88
C ILE A 129 3.45 16.49 -8.57
N ILE A 130 4.52 15.76 -8.26
CA ILE A 130 5.83 16.34 -7.92
C ILE A 130 6.44 17.05 -9.11
N LYS A 131 6.30 16.51 -10.34
CA LYS A 131 6.77 17.19 -11.55
C LYS A 131 6.02 18.51 -11.77
N ALA A 132 4.70 18.54 -11.62
CA ALA A 132 3.91 19.77 -11.73
C ALA A 132 4.27 20.80 -10.64
N ALA A 133 4.55 20.33 -9.41
CA ALA A 133 5.04 21.20 -8.34
C ALA A 133 6.42 21.79 -8.66
N ALA A 134 7.32 21.00 -9.23
CA ALA A 134 8.64 21.49 -9.69
C ALA A 134 8.51 22.47 -10.86
N MET A 135 7.57 22.25 -11.78
CA MET A 135 7.26 23.19 -12.86
C MET A 135 6.76 24.54 -12.30
N TRP A 136 5.85 24.49 -11.33
CA TRP A 136 5.34 25.69 -10.67
C TRP A 136 6.44 26.43 -9.90
N LYS A 137 7.23 25.74 -9.08
CA LYS A 137 8.21 26.36 -8.19
C LYS A 137 9.49 26.82 -8.91
N TYR A 138 9.98 26.02 -9.89
CA TYR A 138 11.28 26.21 -10.53
C TYR A 138 11.20 26.51 -12.03
N GLY A 139 9.99 26.57 -12.62
CA GLY A 139 9.81 26.93 -14.03
C GLY A 139 10.34 25.89 -15.04
N ILE A 140 10.55 24.63 -14.63
CA ILE A 140 11.05 23.60 -15.54
C ILE A 140 9.99 23.24 -16.60
N PRO A 141 10.40 22.90 -17.85
CA PRO A 141 9.47 22.49 -18.90
C PRO A 141 8.76 21.17 -18.61
N LYS A 142 7.50 21.01 -19.12
CA LYS A 142 6.74 19.76 -19.01
C LYS A 142 7.52 18.53 -19.51
N LYS A 143 8.33 18.66 -20.56
CA LYS A 143 9.12 17.55 -21.13
C LYS A 143 10.42 17.24 -20.40
N THR A 144 10.70 17.91 -19.26
CA THR A 144 11.86 17.57 -18.44
C THR A 144 11.82 16.09 -18.04
N PRO A 145 12.89 15.32 -18.32
CA PRO A 145 12.99 13.92 -17.94
C PRO A 145 12.90 13.73 -16.44
N ILE A 146 12.32 12.62 -15.98
CA ILE A 146 12.17 12.35 -14.53
C ILE A 146 13.52 12.25 -13.80
N ALA A 147 14.58 11.86 -14.51
CA ALA A 147 15.94 11.85 -13.96
C ALA A 147 16.42 13.26 -13.59
N ASP A 148 16.12 14.24 -14.45
CA ASP A 148 16.49 15.64 -14.22
C ASP A 148 15.62 16.27 -13.13
N VAL A 149 14.33 15.89 -13.05
CA VAL A 149 13.48 16.27 -11.92
C VAL A 149 14.06 15.74 -10.60
N ARG A 150 14.50 14.48 -10.53
CA ARG A 150 15.15 13.92 -9.34
C ARG A 150 16.43 14.66 -8.95
N ALA A 151 17.25 15.03 -9.95
CA ALA A 151 18.47 15.82 -9.72
C ALA A 151 18.13 17.18 -9.11
N LEU A 152 17.13 17.86 -9.66
CA LEU A 152 16.63 19.14 -9.15
C LEU A 152 16.09 19.03 -7.72
N LEU A 153 15.27 18.02 -7.41
CA LEU A 153 14.74 17.79 -6.06
C LEU A 153 15.87 17.64 -5.03
N LYS A 154 16.94 16.94 -5.43
CA LYS A 154 18.13 16.77 -4.58
C LYS A 154 18.90 18.08 -4.42
N GLU A 155 19.13 18.80 -5.51
CA GLU A 155 19.85 20.10 -5.51
C GLU A 155 19.14 21.15 -4.64
N GLN A 156 17.82 21.14 -4.66
CA GLN A 156 16.97 22.08 -3.92
C GLN A 156 16.63 21.60 -2.50
N ASP A 157 17.29 20.57 -2.00
CA ASP A 157 17.03 19.97 -0.68
C ASP A 157 15.54 19.72 -0.41
N THR A 158 14.78 19.36 -1.46
CA THR A 158 13.35 19.04 -1.33
C THR A 158 13.16 17.90 -0.33
N VAL A 159 12.19 18.04 0.55
CA VAL A 159 11.82 17.01 1.53
C VAL A 159 11.50 15.68 0.86
N GLN A 160 11.73 14.57 1.56
CA GLN A 160 11.48 13.23 1.04
C GLN A 160 9.96 12.89 1.01
N PRO A 161 9.52 11.84 0.28
CA PRO A 161 8.10 11.52 0.13
C PRO A 161 7.29 11.52 1.43
N PRO A 162 7.64 10.84 2.52
CA PRO A 162 6.84 10.87 3.74
C PRO A 162 6.73 12.28 4.34
N GLU A 163 7.83 13.04 4.34
CA GLU A 163 7.85 14.41 4.84
C GLU A 163 7.07 15.37 3.92
N TRP A 164 7.01 15.09 2.60
CA TRP A 164 6.18 15.87 1.68
C TRP A 164 4.69 15.74 2.03
N PHE A 165 4.19 14.51 2.30
CA PHE A 165 2.81 14.31 2.75
C PHE A 165 2.56 14.98 4.11
N GLN A 166 3.52 14.90 5.03
CA GLN A 166 3.48 15.64 6.29
C GLN A 166 3.31 17.14 6.04
N ALA A 167 4.12 17.73 5.19
CA ALA A 167 4.08 19.16 4.90
C ALA A 167 2.75 19.57 4.23
N MET A 168 2.20 18.76 3.32
CA MET A 168 0.89 19.02 2.71
C MET A 168 -0.21 19.04 3.76
N LEU A 169 -0.30 18.01 4.60
CA LEU A 169 -1.31 17.93 5.65
C LEU A 169 -1.14 19.07 6.67
N THR A 170 0.08 19.37 7.11
CA THR A 170 0.35 20.46 8.07
C THR A 170 -0.10 21.81 7.54
N GLN A 171 0.09 22.09 6.25
CA GLN A 171 -0.37 23.32 5.61
C GLN A 171 -1.89 23.39 5.41
N GLY A 172 -2.63 22.34 5.73
CA GLY A 172 -4.09 22.28 5.60
C GLY A 172 -4.57 21.75 4.25
N VAL A 173 -3.78 20.93 3.55
CA VAL A 173 -4.21 20.21 2.34
C VAL A 173 -4.75 18.83 2.76
N LEU A 174 -6.06 18.65 2.74
CA LEU A 174 -6.70 17.37 2.99
C LEU A 174 -6.59 16.47 1.74
N LEU A 175 -5.81 15.41 1.85
CA LEU A 175 -5.67 14.37 0.83
C LEU A 175 -6.57 13.17 1.19
N LEU A 176 -7.84 13.25 0.81
CA LEU A 176 -8.90 12.31 1.21
C LEU A 176 -9.29 11.39 0.05
N ASN A 177 -9.41 10.09 0.28
CA ASN A 177 -10.06 9.20 -0.68
C ASN A 177 -11.58 9.32 -0.58
N ALA A 178 -12.29 9.26 -1.72
CA ALA A 178 -13.76 9.28 -1.78
C ALA A 178 -14.36 8.02 -1.14
N ALA A 179 -13.68 6.87 -1.28
CA ALA A 179 -13.92 5.68 -0.47
C ALA A 179 -12.69 5.46 0.41
N LEU A 180 -12.88 5.41 1.75
CA LEU A 180 -11.76 5.33 2.69
C LEU A 180 -11.18 3.93 2.79
N THR A 181 -11.87 2.93 2.26
CA THR A 181 -11.37 1.56 2.13
C THR A 181 -11.57 1.02 0.72
N ALA A 182 -10.80 0.00 0.36
CA ALA A 182 -10.95 -0.78 -0.85
C ALA A 182 -10.69 -2.25 -0.54
N SER A 183 -11.11 -3.16 -1.42
CA SER A 183 -10.72 -4.58 -1.34
C SER A 183 -9.61 -4.86 -2.33
N SER A 184 -8.59 -5.57 -1.88
CA SER A 184 -7.53 -6.08 -2.76
C SER A 184 -8.03 -7.19 -3.69
N ALA A 185 -9.16 -7.83 -3.34
CA ALA A 185 -9.78 -8.92 -4.09
C ALA A 185 -10.89 -8.47 -5.05
N GLU A 186 -11.50 -7.30 -4.85
CA GLU A 186 -12.61 -6.84 -5.68
C GLU A 186 -12.12 -6.24 -7.00
N ALA A 187 -12.62 -6.80 -8.11
CA ALA A 187 -12.41 -6.25 -9.43
C ALA A 187 -13.03 -4.84 -9.54
N ARG A 188 -12.40 -3.98 -10.35
CA ARG A 188 -12.92 -2.64 -10.68
C ARG A 188 -14.36 -2.75 -11.22
N GLY A 189 -15.34 -2.35 -10.43
CA GLY A 189 -16.73 -2.26 -10.88
C GLY A 189 -17.82 -2.70 -9.91
N ALA A 190 -17.55 -3.54 -8.94
CA ALA A 190 -18.48 -3.87 -7.85
C ALA A 190 -18.13 -3.04 -6.61
N ASP A 191 -18.46 -1.76 -6.64
CA ASP A 191 -17.89 -0.80 -5.70
C ASP A 191 -18.74 -0.68 -4.43
N ARG A 192 -18.83 -1.79 -3.68
CA ARG A 192 -19.44 -1.81 -2.35
C ARG A 192 -18.81 -0.77 -1.42
N HIS A 193 -17.51 -0.55 -1.55
CA HIS A 193 -16.79 0.43 -0.75
C HIS A 193 -17.22 1.85 -1.10
N THR A 194 -17.31 2.23 -2.37
CA THR A 194 -17.83 3.56 -2.77
C THR A 194 -19.25 3.78 -2.29
N VAL A 195 -20.13 2.78 -2.37
CA VAL A 195 -21.51 2.89 -1.90
C VAL A 195 -21.54 3.12 -0.38
N PHE A 196 -20.77 2.33 0.38
CA PHE A 196 -20.68 2.45 1.84
C PHE A 196 -20.11 3.81 2.28
N TRP A 197 -19.03 4.26 1.65
CA TRP A 197 -18.30 5.47 2.07
C TRP A 197 -18.92 6.77 1.57
N ARG A 198 -19.80 6.74 0.57
CA ARG A 198 -20.42 7.96 0.02
C ARG A 198 -21.10 8.83 1.09
N PRO A 199 -22.00 8.32 1.94
CA PRO A 199 -22.64 9.15 2.98
C PRO A 199 -21.63 9.70 3.99
N VAL A 200 -20.57 8.96 4.29
CA VAL A 200 -19.49 9.40 5.20
C VAL A 200 -18.66 10.51 4.56
N ALA A 201 -18.30 10.38 3.27
CA ALA A 201 -17.59 11.43 2.54
C ALA A 201 -18.43 12.72 2.41
N GLU A 202 -19.74 12.59 2.17
CA GLU A 202 -20.68 13.71 2.17
C GLU A 202 -20.72 14.40 3.55
N ARG A 203 -20.77 13.62 4.62
CA ARG A 203 -20.73 14.14 6.00
C ARG A 203 -19.40 14.85 6.30
N ILE A 204 -18.27 14.31 5.89
CA ILE A 204 -16.95 14.96 6.06
C ILE A 204 -16.96 16.35 5.42
N VAL A 205 -17.44 16.46 4.19
CA VAL A 205 -17.56 17.75 3.49
C VAL A 205 -18.54 18.69 4.22
N GLU A 206 -19.71 18.19 4.61
CA GLU A 206 -20.70 18.99 5.34
C GLU A 206 -20.15 19.55 6.64
N GLU A 207 -19.41 18.76 7.41
CA GLU A 207 -18.81 19.21 8.67
C GLU A 207 -17.66 20.20 8.45
N ILE A 208 -16.90 20.10 7.34
CA ILE A 208 -15.93 21.12 6.95
C ILE A 208 -16.67 22.44 6.68
N LEU A 209 -17.68 22.46 5.82
CA LEU A 209 -18.41 23.68 5.47
C LEU A 209 -19.10 24.30 6.69
N LYS A 210 -19.74 23.50 7.51
CA LYS A 210 -20.39 23.93 8.76
C LYS A 210 -19.39 24.53 9.75
N ALA A 211 -18.23 23.90 9.93
CA ALA A 211 -17.20 24.40 10.83
C ALA A 211 -16.60 25.71 10.31
N LYS A 212 -16.40 25.83 8.99
CA LYS A 212 -15.95 27.05 8.33
C LYS A 212 -16.93 28.22 8.48
N GLN A 213 -18.23 27.98 8.34
CA GLN A 213 -19.24 29.01 8.55
C GLN A 213 -19.21 29.61 9.97
N ASN A 214 -18.84 28.81 10.96
CA ASN A 214 -18.72 29.21 12.35
C ASN A 214 -17.32 29.68 12.76
N ALA A 215 -16.34 29.68 11.82
CA ALA A 215 -14.98 30.13 12.07
C ALA A 215 -14.85 31.67 11.96
N ALA A 216 -13.68 32.18 12.35
CA ALA A 216 -13.29 33.55 12.09
C ALA A 216 -13.30 33.84 10.58
N GLU A 217 -13.50 35.10 10.18
CA GLU A 217 -13.67 35.46 8.77
C GLU A 217 -12.49 35.00 7.89
N GLU A 218 -11.29 35.14 8.39
CA GLU A 218 -10.04 34.71 7.72
C GLU A 218 -9.95 33.18 7.54
N ASP A 219 -10.68 32.40 8.30
CA ASP A 219 -10.70 30.92 8.23
C ASP A 219 -11.92 30.37 7.44
N ARG A 220 -12.83 31.23 6.93
CA ARG A 220 -14.08 30.80 6.24
C ARG A 220 -13.87 30.28 4.83
N GLY A 221 -12.71 30.47 4.23
CA GLY A 221 -12.40 30.05 2.89
C GLY A 221 -12.07 28.54 2.78
N VAL A 222 -12.42 27.92 1.64
CA VAL A 222 -11.96 26.57 1.28
C VAL A 222 -11.86 26.38 -0.24
N VAL A 223 -10.80 25.72 -0.70
CA VAL A 223 -10.61 25.36 -2.10
C VAL A 223 -10.83 23.87 -2.31
N PHE A 224 -11.74 23.47 -3.19
CA PHE A 224 -11.88 22.10 -3.65
C PHE A 224 -11.14 21.92 -4.97
N ALA A 225 -10.06 21.14 -4.96
CA ALA A 225 -9.28 20.79 -6.15
C ALA A 225 -9.73 19.42 -6.70
N TRP A 226 -10.37 19.43 -7.86
CA TRP A 226 -11.00 18.28 -8.48
C TRP A 226 -10.06 17.61 -9.49
N TRP A 227 -9.32 16.60 -9.06
CA TRP A 227 -8.33 15.92 -9.88
C TRP A 227 -8.91 14.73 -10.63
N GLY A 228 -9.45 14.98 -11.82
CA GLY A 228 -10.02 13.96 -12.69
C GLY A 228 -11.53 13.76 -12.56
N ALA A 229 -12.07 12.86 -13.37
CA ALA A 229 -13.52 12.66 -13.51
C ALA A 229 -14.16 12.10 -12.23
N HIS A 230 -13.49 11.18 -11.52
CA HIS A 230 -14.04 10.61 -10.29
C HIS A 230 -14.20 11.66 -9.20
N ALA A 231 -13.19 12.51 -8.99
CA ALA A 231 -13.30 13.62 -8.05
C ALA A 231 -14.45 14.56 -8.44
N ARG A 232 -14.56 14.91 -9.73
CA ARG A 232 -15.65 15.77 -10.23
C ARG A 232 -17.06 15.20 -10.01
N ASN A 233 -17.23 13.88 -9.87
CA ASN A 233 -18.53 13.29 -9.53
C ASN A 233 -19.03 13.74 -8.16
N LEU A 234 -18.12 14.00 -7.20
CA LEU A 234 -18.45 14.54 -5.88
C LEU A 234 -18.78 16.03 -5.91
N LYS A 235 -18.33 16.77 -6.93
CA LYS A 235 -18.54 18.21 -7.05
C LYS A 235 -20.01 18.59 -6.97
N LYS A 236 -20.90 17.81 -7.60
CA LYS A 236 -22.36 18.06 -7.55
C LYS A 236 -22.92 18.00 -6.11
N ILE A 237 -22.38 17.09 -5.31
CA ILE A 237 -22.77 16.93 -3.91
C ILE A 237 -22.27 18.12 -3.11
N VAL A 238 -21.02 18.51 -3.30
CA VAL A 238 -20.42 19.67 -2.62
C VAL A 238 -21.14 20.96 -2.97
N LEU A 239 -21.50 21.19 -4.24
CA LEU A 239 -22.27 22.36 -4.67
C LEU A 239 -23.64 22.43 -3.95
N LYS A 240 -24.33 21.27 -3.83
CA LYS A 240 -25.60 21.21 -3.11
C LYS A 240 -25.45 21.44 -1.61
N LEU A 241 -24.38 20.95 -1.00
CA LEU A 241 -24.09 21.19 0.41
C LEU A 241 -23.72 22.66 0.66
N GLN A 242 -22.96 23.28 -0.24
CA GLN A 242 -22.58 24.69 -0.15
C GLN A 242 -23.80 25.63 -0.06
N GLU A 243 -24.91 25.30 -0.73
CA GLU A 243 -26.15 26.08 -0.63
C GLU A 243 -26.67 26.23 0.82
N LYS A 244 -26.35 25.28 1.70
CA LYS A 244 -26.70 25.32 3.13
C LYS A 244 -25.81 26.23 3.97
N TYR A 245 -24.62 26.59 3.45
CA TYR A 245 -23.58 27.33 4.16
C TYR A 245 -23.12 28.54 3.33
N PRO A 246 -23.99 29.53 3.10
CA PRO A 246 -23.75 30.61 2.14
C PRO A 246 -22.65 31.59 2.55
N GLU A 247 -22.25 31.61 3.82
CA GLU A 247 -21.16 32.46 4.30
C GLU A 247 -19.78 31.87 4.10
N VAL A 248 -19.69 30.59 3.66
CA VAL A 248 -18.41 29.94 3.36
C VAL A 248 -17.99 30.30 1.96
N GLU A 249 -16.83 30.89 1.82
CA GLU A 249 -16.24 31.19 0.51
C GLU A 249 -15.58 29.95 -0.08
N VAL A 250 -16.23 29.35 -1.07
CA VAL A 250 -15.76 28.12 -1.73
C VAL A 250 -15.22 28.42 -3.13
N ARG A 251 -14.05 27.88 -3.44
CA ARG A 251 -13.50 27.88 -4.81
C ARG A 251 -13.42 26.46 -5.32
N HIS A 252 -13.81 26.26 -6.58
CA HIS A 252 -13.78 24.96 -7.25
C HIS A 252 -12.80 25.02 -8.42
N ILE A 253 -11.75 24.20 -8.38
CA ILE A 253 -10.72 24.16 -9.40
C ILE A 253 -10.69 22.76 -10.01
N ASP A 254 -11.10 22.67 -11.29
CA ASP A 254 -11.08 21.41 -12.04
C ASP A 254 -9.72 21.20 -12.69
N HIS A 255 -9.18 19.99 -12.61
CA HIS A 255 -7.92 19.63 -13.26
C HIS A 255 -7.92 18.19 -13.76
N ALA A 256 -6.91 17.83 -14.56
CA ALA A 256 -6.69 16.46 -15.02
C ALA A 256 -6.40 15.51 -13.85
N ASN A 257 -6.65 14.21 -14.03
CA ASN A 257 -6.21 13.20 -13.07
C ASN A 257 -4.67 13.13 -13.09
N PRO A 258 -3.99 13.03 -11.93
CA PRO A 258 -2.53 12.89 -11.89
C PRO A 258 -1.98 11.69 -12.65
N ALA A 259 -2.78 10.62 -12.80
CA ALA A 259 -2.41 9.44 -13.58
C ALA A 259 -2.89 9.49 -15.05
N ALA A 260 -3.40 10.63 -15.54
CA ALA A 260 -3.82 10.77 -16.93
C ALA A 260 -2.63 10.62 -17.90
N GLN A 261 -2.88 9.96 -19.02
CA GLN A 261 -1.87 9.76 -20.07
C GLN A 261 -1.33 11.09 -20.60
N GLY A 262 -0.07 11.10 -21.02
CA GLY A 262 0.59 12.27 -21.59
C GLY A 262 0.92 13.36 -20.58
N ASP A 263 1.02 13.03 -19.28
CA ASP A 263 1.32 13.97 -18.20
C ASP A 263 0.40 15.21 -18.24
N LEU A 264 -0.90 15.02 -18.53
CA LEU A 264 -1.88 16.12 -18.62
C LEU A 264 -2.01 16.90 -17.31
N PHE A 265 -1.71 16.28 -16.18
CA PHE A 265 -1.69 16.96 -14.89
C PHE A 265 -0.64 18.08 -14.80
N CYS A 266 0.42 17.98 -15.60
CA CYS A 266 1.49 18.99 -15.69
C CYS A 266 1.12 20.21 -16.55
N GLU A 267 -0.11 20.28 -17.08
CA GLU A 267 -0.56 21.43 -17.89
C GLU A 267 -1.31 22.46 -17.05
N GLY A 268 -1.38 23.71 -17.52
CA GLY A 268 -2.24 24.74 -16.93
C GLY A 268 -1.82 25.31 -15.57
N GLY A 269 -0.63 25.00 -15.06
CA GLY A 269 -0.09 25.64 -13.85
C GLY A 269 -0.94 25.45 -12.58
N HIS A 270 -1.55 24.28 -12.44
CA HIS A 270 -2.58 23.98 -11.44
C HIS A 270 -2.27 24.48 -10.01
N PHE A 271 -1.06 24.28 -9.53
CA PHE A 271 -0.67 24.68 -8.17
C PHE A 271 -0.64 26.21 -7.98
N GLY A 272 -0.26 26.95 -9.03
CA GLY A 272 -0.39 28.40 -9.03
C GLY A 272 -1.86 28.82 -8.96
N VAL A 273 -2.73 28.20 -9.77
CA VAL A 273 -4.17 28.50 -9.76
C VAL A 273 -4.81 28.22 -8.39
N VAL A 274 -4.42 27.15 -7.69
CA VAL A 274 -4.88 26.89 -6.33
C VAL A 274 -4.39 27.96 -5.35
N ASN A 275 -3.14 28.37 -5.45
CA ASN A 275 -2.57 29.42 -4.61
C ASN A 275 -3.19 30.79 -4.87
N ASP A 276 -3.48 31.14 -6.12
CA ASP A 276 -4.22 32.37 -6.47
C ASP A 276 -5.63 32.37 -5.88
N ALA A 277 -6.29 31.20 -5.88
CA ALA A 277 -7.60 31.05 -5.24
C ALA A 277 -7.51 31.23 -3.72
N LEU A 278 -6.50 30.64 -3.06
CA LEU A 278 -6.26 30.85 -1.62
C LEU A 278 -5.99 32.31 -1.30
N ALA A 279 -5.13 32.97 -2.08
CA ALA A 279 -4.85 34.40 -1.92
C ALA A 279 -6.12 35.26 -2.08
N SER A 280 -7.01 34.92 -3.05
CA SER A 280 -8.30 35.62 -3.23
C SER A 280 -9.26 35.44 -2.05
N LEU A 281 -9.04 34.42 -1.23
CA LEU A 281 -9.78 34.15 0.00
C LEU A 281 -9.08 34.71 1.25
N GLY A 282 -8.01 35.49 1.10
CA GLY A 282 -7.21 36.00 2.21
C GLY A 282 -6.43 34.94 2.99
N MET A 283 -6.24 33.77 2.40
CA MET A 283 -5.61 32.61 3.06
C MET A 283 -4.15 32.46 2.62
N ASP A 284 -3.30 31.94 3.50
CA ASP A 284 -1.92 31.60 3.17
C ASP A 284 -1.85 30.57 2.04
N GLN A 285 -0.94 30.81 1.13
CA GLN A 285 -0.63 29.91 0.02
C GLN A 285 0.08 28.64 0.51
N ILE A 286 0.00 27.59 -0.29
CA ILE A 286 0.64 26.30 -0.04
C ILE A 286 2.00 26.26 -0.72
N ASP A 287 3.05 25.91 -0.02
CA ASP A 287 4.31 25.47 -0.67
C ASP A 287 4.15 24.01 -1.11
N TRP A 288 3.86 23.82 -2.39
CA TRP A 288 3.62 22.51 -2.99
C TRP A 288 4.90 21.68 -3.16
N LEU A 289 6.07 22.26 -2.91
CA LEU A 289 7.34 21.54 -3.00
C LEU A 289 8.32 22.07 -1.93
N PRO A 290 8.04 21.81 -0.64
CA PRO A 290 8.85 22.32 0.45
C PRO A 290 10.26 21.73 0.45
N SER A 291 11.23 22.54 0.90
CA SER A 291 12.60 22.14 1.16
C SER A 291 12.81 21.81 2.63
N LYS A 292 13.91 21.14 2.97
CA LYS A 292 14.28 20.86 4.36
C LYS A 292 14.30 22.13 5.21
N GLY A 293 13.86 22.04 6.45
CA GLY A 293 13.70 23.19 7.34
C GLY A 293 12.43 24.01 7.10
N TRP A 294 11.50 23.54 6.26
CA TRP A 294 10.22 24.22 5.98
C TRP A 294 9.40 24.51 7.25
N ASN A 295 9.50 23.64 8.27
CA ASN A 295 8.83 23.78 9.55
C ASN A 295 9.52 24.75 10.52
N ASP A 296 10.82 25.03 10.35
CA ASP A 296 11.56 26.00 11.16
C ASP A 296 11.09 27.44 10.87
N ALA A 297 10.79 27.74 9.59
CA ALA A 297 10.26 29.03 9.17
C ALA A 297 8.80 29.24 9.65
N ALA A 298 7.99 28.19 9.67
CA ALA A 298 6.62 28.22 10.19
C ALA A 298 6.59 28.45 11.72
N ALA A 299 7.55 27.88 12.46
CA ALA A 299 7.70 28.11 13.89
C ALA A 299 8.14 29.56 14.24
N GLN A 300 8.87 30.23 13.33
CA GLN A 300 9.33 31.61 13.52
C GLN A 300 8.29 32.67 13.10
N ALA A 301 7.38 32.35 12.19
CA ALA A 301 6.39 33.30 11.66
C ALA A 301 5.10 33.40 12.51
N GLY A 302 4.79 32.40 13.34
CA GLY A 302 3.60 32.34 14.19
C GLY A 302 3.97 32.24 15.67
N GLY A 303 4.04 33.35 16.35
CA GLY A 303 4.28 33.36 17.79
C GLY A 303 3.22 32.58 18.57
N GLY A 304 3.56 31.41 19.09
CA GLY A 304 3.01 30.94 20.35
C GLY A 304 2.09 29.72 20.39
N ALA A 305 1.74 29.02 19.30
CA ALA A 305 0.94 27.78 19.44
C ALA A 305 1.27 26.68 18.42
N ASP A 306 1.88 26.97 17.30
CA ASP A 306 2.03 26.05 16.16
C ASP A 306 3.34 25.26 16.08
N GLY A 307 4.37 25.58 16.87
CA GLY A 307 5.62 24.79 16.93
C GLY A 307 5.41 23.30 17.27
N GLY A 308 4.34 23.00 18.03
CA GLY A 308 3.96 21.62 18.34
C GLY A 308 3.21 20.87 17.21
N VAL A 309 2.73 21.56 16.16
CA VAL A 309 1.96 20.91 15.08
C VAL A 309 2.90 20.15 14.15
N ALA A 310 4.00 20.72 13.72
CA ALA A 310 4.95 20.05 12.84
C ALA A 310 5.61 18.83 13.50
N GLU A 311 5.95 18.95 14.80
CA GLU A 311 6.49 17.82 15.58
C GLU A 311 5.46 16.71 15.77
N ARG A 312 4.22 17.05 16.13
CA ARG A 312 3.10 16.08 16.19
C ARG A 312 2.84 15.43 14.85
N MET A 313 2.96 16.19 13.76
CA MET A 313 2.77 15.69 12.41
C MET A 313 3.91 14.75 11.98
N GLY A 314 5.15 15.02 12.38
CA GLY A 314 6.28 14.11 12.18
C GLY A 314 6.06 12.78 12.90
N ALA A 315 5.65 12.84 14.16
CA ALA A 315 5.28 11.65 14.92
C ALA A 315 4.09 10.91 14.29
N PHE A 316 3.11 11.63 13.74
CA PHE A 316 1.95 11.08 13.03
C PHE A 316 2.36 10.31 11.76
N ILE A 317 3.22 10.86 10.91
CA ILE A 317 3.69 10.15 9.70
C ILE A 317 4.55 8.95 10.09
N ALA A 318 5.41 9.07 11.10
CA ALA A 318 6.19 7.95 11.62
C ALA A 318 5.29 6.82 12.16
N SER A 319 4.24 7.18 12.91
CA SER A 319 3.22 6.23 13.40
C SER A 319 2.44 5.58 12.25
N THR A 320 2.10 6.34 11.19
CA THR A 320 1.47 5.79 9.98
C THR A 320 2.33 4.72 9.35
N MET A 321 3.62 4.98 9.21
CA MET A 321 4.58 4.04 8.62
C MET A 321 4.79 2.82 9.52
N GLU A 322 4.85 3.01 10.84
CA GLU A 322 5.00 1.93 11.80
C GLU A 322 3.78 1.00 11.83
N LEU A 323 2.56 1.55 11.88
CA LEU A 323 1.31 0.78 11.81
C LEU A 323 1.20 0.01 10.49
N HIS A 324 1.57 0.65 9.39
CA HIS A 324 1.61 0.00 8.08
C HIS A 324 2.64 -1.14 8.04
N GLN A 325 3.82 -0.94 8.63
CA GLN A 325 4.85 -1.97 8.74
C GLN A 325 4.38 -3.16 9.58
N LEU A 326 3.74 -2.92 10.73
CA LEU A 326 3.15 -3.96 11.58
C LEU A 326 2.07 -4.77 10.83
N TYR A 327 1.30 -4.11 9.97
CA TYR A 327 0.31 -4.78 9.13
C TYR A 327 0.96 -5.66 8.06
N LEU A 328 2.00 -5.16 7.38
CA LEU A 328 2.78 -5.97 6.44
C LEU A 328 3.39 -7.20 7.12
N GLU A 329 3.86 -7.05 8.36
CA GLU A 329 4.34 -8.17 9.17
C GLU A 329 3.26 -9.22 9.45
N ARG A 330 2.02 -8.79 9.66
CA ARG A 330 0.87 -9.71 9.81
C ARG A 330 0.50 -10.38 8.49
N LEU A 331 0.46 -9.61 7.38
CA LEU A 331 0.11 -10.15 6.06
C LEU A 331 1.17 -11.07 5.48
N ALA A 332 2.44 -10.78 5.72
CA ALA A 332 3.53 -11.58 5.20
C ALA A 332 3.56 -13.00 5.77
N GLY A 333 2.75 -13.26 6.80
CA GLY A 333 2.76 -14.56 7.49
C GLY A 333 4.14 -14.92 8.05
N VAL A 334 5.01 -13.95 8.16
CA VAL A 334 6.44 -14.09 8.44
C VAL A 334 6.69 -14.64 9.83
N LYS A 335 5.72 -14.51 10.73
CA LYS A 335 5.76 -15.19 12.03
C LYS A 335 5.54 -16.69 11.90
N ASP A 336 4.99 -17.15 10.77
CA ASP A 336 4.62 -18.55 10.52
C ASP A 336 5.68 -19.31 9.70
N GLU A 337 6.65 -18.64 9.08
CA GLU A 337 7.77 -19.27 8.37
C GLU A 337 8.76 -20.01 9.31
N GLY A 338 8.49 -20.08 10.56
CA GLY A 338 9.25 -20.89 11.54
C GLY A 338 8.40 -21.91 12.27
N LEU A 339 7.10 -21.98 11.97
CA LEU A 339 6.20 -22.97 12.56
C LEU A 339 6.45 -24.33 11.91
N ALA A 340 6.56 -25.35 12.74
CA ALA A 340 6.49 -26.74 12.30
C ALA A 340 5.02 -27.04 11.93
N LEU A 341 4.61 -26.66 10.72
CA LEU A 341 3.30 -27.04 10.20
C LEU A 341 3.36 -28.48 9.65
N PRO A 342 2.25 -29.20 9.65
CA PRO A 342 2.17 -30.51 8.98
C PRO A 342 2.40 -30.35 7.48
N ALA A 343 2.81 -31.42 6.81
CA ALA A 343 2.94 -31.46 5.36
C ALA A 343 1.62 -31.05 4.66
N ILE A 344 1.72 -30.45 3.48
CA ILE A 344 0.57 -30.18 2.62
C ILE A 344 0.16 -31.52 2.02
N THR A 345 -1.07 -31.99 2.31
CA THR A 345 -1.56 -33.29 1.88
C THR A 345 -2.64 -33.18 0.81
N GLY A 346 -2.81 -34.25 0.02
CA GLY A 346 -3.89 -34.39 -0.96
C GLY A 346 -3.60 -33.77 -2.33
N VAL A 347 -2.45 -33.14 -2.53
CA VAL A 347 -2.11 -32.55 -3.83
C VAL A 347 -1.89 -33.64 -4.88
N PHE A 348 -1.12 -34.66 -4.54
CA PHE A 348 -0.80 -35.77 -5.47
C PHE A 348 -1.89 -36.83 -5.54
N ASP A 349 -2.81 -36.88 -4.56
CA ASP A 349 -4.02 -37.70 -4.61
C ASP A 349 -5.07 -37.10 -5.58
N THR A 350 -4.98 -35.81 -5.85
CA THR A 350 -5.87 -35.10 -6.78
C THR A 350 -5.50 -35.46 -8.22
N PRO A 351 -6.45 -35.84 -9.09
CA PRO A 351 -6.16 -36.11 -10.49
C PRO A 351 -5.67 -34.86 -11.23
N LEU A 352 -4.80 -35.07 -12.23
CA LEU A 352 -4.42 -33.99 -13.13
C LEU A 352 -5.59 -33.66 -14.05
N MET A 353 -6.02 -32.41 -14.06
CA MET A 353 -7.20 -31.91 -14.80
C MET A 353 -6.78 -30.88 -15.83
N GLU A 354 -7.65 -30.55 -16.79
CA GLU A 354 -7.49 -29.37 -17.63
C GLU A 354 -7.50 -28.09 -16.79
N PHE A 355 -6.78 -27.07 -17.23
CA PHE A 355 -6.60 -25.83 -16.45
C PHE A 355 -7.92 -25.19 -16.01
N ARG A 356 -8.90 -25.06 -16.92
CA ARG A 356 -10.20 -24.44 -16.58
C ARG A 356 -10.98 -25.26 -15.55
N GLU A 357 -10.92 -26.56 -15.65
CA GLU A 357 -11.54 -27.47 -14.68
C GLU A 357 -10.85 -27.38 -13.30
N ALA A 358 -9.53 -27.36 -13.29
CA ALA A 358 -8.72 -27.26 -12.08
C ALA A 358 -8.93 -25.94 -11.31
N VAL A 359 -9.22 -24.85 -11.98
CA VAL A 359 -9.42 -23.53 -11.34
C VAL A 359 -10.90 -23.19 -11.11
N ALA A 360 -11.85 -23.96 -11.65
CA ALA A 360 -13.28 -23.67 -11.53
C ALA A 360 -13.74 -23.51 -10.07
N PRO A 361 -13.38 -24.41 -9.11
CA PRO A 361 -13.79 -24.26 -7.71
C PRO A 361 -13.29 -22.96 -7.07
N VAL A 362 -12.13 -22.47 -7.50
CA VAL A 362 -11.53 -21.23 -6.97
C VAL A 362 -12.14 -20.01 -7.66
N ALA A 363 -12.45 -20.10 -8.95
CA ALA A 363 -13.08 -19.03 -9.70
C ALA A 363 -14.48 -18.67 -9.16
N GLU A 364 -15.19 -19.63 -8.57
CA GLU A 364 -16.45 -19.42 -7.88
C GLU A 364 -16.26 -18.66 -6.54
N LEU A 365 -15.13 -18.85 -5.88
CA LEU A 365 -14.82 -18.23 -4.58
C LEU A 365 -14.23 -16.82 -4.72
N LEU A 366 -13.49 -16.56 -5.79
CA LEU A 366 -12.76 -15.30 -6.01
C LEU A 366 -13.40 -14.49 -7.13
N SER A 367 -14.15 -13.46 -6.76
CA SER A 367 -14.79 -12.58 -7.75
C SER A 367 -13.75 -11.91 -8.66
N GLY A 368 -14.02 -11.86 -9.97
CA GLY A 368 -13.13 -11.26 -10.97
C GLY A 368 -11.99 -12.17 -11.45
N LEU A 369 -11.83 -13.39 -10.91
CA LEU A 369 -10.79 -14.31 -11.35
C LEU A 369 -11.02 -14.80 -12.79
N GLY A 370 -12.26 -14.88 -13.26
CA GLY A 370 -12.62 -15.43 -14.58
C GLY A 370 -11.83 -14.81 -15.73
N ARG A 371 -11.64 -13.48 -15.73
CA ARG A 371 -10.82 -12.80 -16.75
C ARG A 371 -9.36 -13.26 -16.75
N HIS A 372 -8.77 -13.46 -15.58
CA HIS A 372 -7.40 -13.96 -15.46
C HIS A 372 -7.30 -15.41 -15.90
N VAL A 373 -8.34 -16.21 -15.64
CA VAL A 373 -8.44 -17.60 -16.12
C VAL A 373 -8.47 -17.62 -17.65
N ASP A 374 -9.30 -16.78 -18.29
CA ASP A 374 -9.36 -16.68 -19.76
C ASP A 374 -8.01 -16.27 -20.36
N LEU A 375 -7.41 -15.22 -19.83
CA LEU A 375 -6.09 -14.74 -20.29
C LEU A 375 -5.01 -15.80 -20.13
N SER A 376 -4.99 -16.52 -18.99
CA SER A 376 -4.02 -17.57 -18.72
C SER A 376 -4.18 -18.76 -19.65
N HIS A 377 -5.41 -19.19 -19.88
CA HIS A 377 -5.73 -20.28 -20.81
C HIS A 377 -5.30 -19.95 -22.26
N ASP A 378 -5.63 -18.73 -22.74
CA ASP A 378 -5.27 -18.29 -24.08
C ASP A 378 -3.75 -18.12 -24.24
N PHE A 379 -3.07 -17.65 -23.19
CA PHE A 379 -1.61 -17.59 -23.15
C PHE A 379 -1.00 -18.99 -23.20
N GLY A 380 -1.51 -19.92 -22.38
CA GLY A 380 -1.04 -21.30 -22.33
C GLY A 380 -1.14 -22.00 -23.69
N LYS A 381 -2.27 -21.87 -24.37
CA LYS A 381 -2.46 -22.43 -25.73
C LYS A 381 -1.44 -21.87 -26.73
N ARG A 382 -1.38 -20.56 -26.84
CA ARG A 382 -0.47 -19.87 -27.75
C ARG A 382 0.98 -20.27 -27.54
N ARG A 383 1.41 -20.33 -26.27
CA ARG A 383 2.81 -20.62 -25.90
C ARG A 383 3.16 -22.09 -26.12
N ALA A 384 2.20 -23.00 -25.91
CA ALA A 384 2.40 -24.43 -26.21
C ALA A 384 2.51 -24.67 -27.73
N ASP A 385 1.75 -23.96 -28.57
CA ASP A 385 1.82 -24.05 -30.03
C ASP A 385 3.16 -23.52 -30.55
N GLU A 386 3.69 -22.43 -29.98
CA GLU A 386 5.00 -21.87 -30.31
C GLU A 386 6.16 -22.83 -29.94
N ALA A 387 6.01 -23.60 -28.85
CA ALA A 387 6.99 -24.55 -28.35
C ALA A 387 6.81 -25.97 -28.90
N ALA A 388 5.88 -26.19 -29.82
CA ALA A 388 5.59 -27.50 -30.41
C ALA A 388 6.81 -28.07 -31.14
N GLY A 389 7.53 -28.97 -30.47
CA GLY A 389 8.73 -29.64 -30.97
C GLY A 389 9.90 -29.76 -29.98
N ALA A 390 9.87 -29.08 -28.82
CA ALA A 390 10.99 -28.99 -27.87
C ALA A 390 10.75 -29.65 -26.51
N GLY A 391 9.88 -30.67 -26.37
CA GLY A 391 9.64 -31.37 -25.09
C GLY A 391 9.04 -30.46 -24.03
N GLY A 392 8.16 -29.53 -24.42
CA GLY A 392 7.68 -28.46 -23.59
C GLY A 392 6.53 -28.87 -22.66
N LEU A 393 6.18 -27.94 -21.75
CA LEU A 393 5.02 -28.05 -20.88
C LEU A 393 3.71 -28.07 -21.67
N SER A 394 2.68 -28.73 -21.14
CA SER A 394 1.32 -28.66 -21.71
C SER A 394 0.76 -27.25 -21.61
N ALA A 395 -0.22 -26.93 -22.45
CA ALA A 395 -0.93 -25.64 -22.43
C ALA A 395 -1.51 -25.34 -21.03
N ASP A 396 -2.05 -26.37 -20.36
CA ASP A 396 -2.63 -26.25 -19.02
C ASP A 396 -1.59 -25.97 -17.95
N ALA A 397 -0.41 -26.60 -18.04
CA ALA A 397 0.71 -26.35 -17.14
C ALA A 397 1.24 -24.91 -17.29
N ILE A 398 1.38 -24.43 -18.53
CA ILE A 398 1.77 -23.04 -18.84
C ILE A 398 0.72 -22.06 -18.32
N ALA A 399 -0.58 -22.34 -18.53
CA ALA A 399 -1.67 -21.52 -18.03
C ALA A 399 -1.67 -21.43 -16.49
N ALA A 400 -1.34 -22.52 -15.79
CA ALA A 400 -1.23 -22.52 -14.33
C ALA A 400 -0.07 -21.64 -13.84
N LEU A 401 1.10 -21.69 -14.48
CA LEU A 401 2.23 -20.80 -14.18
C LEU A 401 1.88 -19.32 -14.45
N TYR A 402 1.27 -19.05 -15.60
CA TYR A 402 0.86 -17.69 -15.95
C TYR A 402 -0.14 -17.11 -14.96
N LEU A 403 -1.17 -17.88 -14.55
CA LEU A 403 -2.16 -17.44 -13.56
C LEU A 403 -1.50 -17.09 -12.22
N TYR A 404 -0.50 -17.86 -11.78
CA TYR A 404 0.24 -17.56 -10.56
C TYR A 404 0.93 -16.20 -10.61
N THR A 405 1.48 -15.82 -11.75
CA THR A 405 2.22 -14.56 -11.93
C THR A 405 1.31 -13.36 -12.18
N CYS A 406 0.02 -13.56 -12.49
CA CYS A 406 -0.92 -12.46 -12.65
C CYS A 406 -1.12 -11.66 -11.36
N GLU A 407 -1.16 -10.31 -11.44
CA GLU A 407 -1.59 -9.47 -10.33
C GLU A 407 -3.08 -9.69 -10.00
N SER A 408 -3.35 -10.70 -9.21
CA SER A 408 -4.72 -11.11 -8.86
C SER A 408 -4.83 -11.46 -7.38
N ALA A 409 -6.07 -11.54 -6.88
CA ALA A 409 -6.35 -12.04 -5.54
C ALA A 409 -5.89 -13.49 -5.36
N PHE A 410 -5.87 -14.27 -6.44
CA PHE A 410 -5.56 -15.69 -6.44
C PHE A 410 -4.19 -16.02 -5.85
N TYR A 411 -3.14 -15.37 -6.36
CA TYR A 411 -1.76 -15.61 -5.90
C TYR A 411 -1.58 -15.29 -4.40
N ARG A 412 -2.25 -14.24 -3.93
CA ARG A 412 -2.19 -13.83 -2.51
C ARG A 412 -2.93 -14.81 -1.62
N GLU A 413 -4.13 -15.18 -2.02
CA GLU A 413 -5.00 -16.08 -1.25
C GLU A 413 -4.39 -17.48 -1.12
N ILE A 414 -3.91 -18.08 -2.22
CA ILE A 414 -3.29 -19.41 -2.17
C ILE A 414 -2.05 -19.40 -1.27
N ASN A 415 -1.21 -18.37 -1.34
CA ASN A 415 -0.03 -18.26 -0.49
C ASN A 415 -0.38 -18.02 0.98
N ALA A 416 -1.45 -17.29 1.27
CA ALA A 416 -1.93 -17.09 2.64
C ALA A 416 -2.44 -18.43 3.24
N ILE A 417 -3.21 -19.21 2.48
CA ILE A 417 -3.72 -20.52 2.92
C ILE A 417 -2.58 -21.53 3.11
N LEU A 418 -1.61 -21.56 2.18
CA LEU A 418 -0.44 -22.46 2.28
C LEU A 418 0.38 -22.23 3.55
N ARG A 419 0.43 -20.98 4.04
CA ARG A 419 1.14 -20.59 5.28
C ARG A 419 0.27 -20.72 6.54
N ALA A 420 -1.05 -20.90 6.40
CA ALA A 420 -1.94 -20.97 7.55
C ALA A 420 -1.77 -22.29 8.33
N PRO A 421 -1.88 -22.27 9.68
CA PRO A 421 -1.95 -23.49 10.48
C PRO A 421 -3.15 -24.37 10.13
N ASP A 422 -4.31 -23.75 9.88
CA ASP A 422 -5.49 -24.42 9.33
C ASP A 422 -5.52 -24.28 7.80
N ARG A 423 -5.35 -25.40 7.13
CA ARG A 423 -5.35 -25.50 5.67
C ARG A 423 -6.63 -26.14 5.11
N SER A 424 -7.71 -26.21 5.88
CA SER A 424 -9.00 -26.72 5.39
C SER A 424 -9.51 -25.99 4.16
N ARG A 425 -9.19 -24.68 4.04
CA ARG A 425 -9.48 -23.84 2.88
C ARG A 425 -8.67 -24.17 1.63
N LEU A 426 -7.66 -25.04 1.72
CA LEU A 426 -6.83 -25.44 0.58
C LEU A 426 -7.53 -26.42 -0.37
N ILE A 427 -8.58 -27.10 0.10
CA ILE A 427 -9.27 -28.13 -0.67
C ILE A 427 -9.68 -27.67 -2.08
N PRO A 428 -10.31 -26.49 -2.29
CA PRO A 428 -10.66 -26.02 -3.62
C PRO A 428 -9.46 -25.72 -4.53
N TYR A 429 -8.27 -25.51 -3.94
CA TYR A 429 -7.04 -25.17 -4.67
C TYR A 429 -6.19 -26.42 -5.02
N LEU A 430 -6.51 -27.60 -4.50
CA LEU A 430 -5.72 -28.80 -4.73
C LEU A 430 -5.59 -29.16 -6.22
N PRO A 431 -6.65 -29.09 -7.07
CA PRO A 431 -6.51 -29.35 -8.50
C PRO A 431 -5.54 -28.38 -9.20
N TYR A 432 -5.60 -27.10 -8.85
CA TYR A 432 -4.66 -26.12 -9.38
C TYR A 432 -3.23 -26.38 -8.90
N LEU A 433 -3.02 -26.68 -7.61
CA LEU A 433 -1.70 -27.02 -7.07
C LEU A 433 -1.14 -28.27 -7.77
N ARG A 434 -1.97 -29.25 -8.05
CA ARG A 434 -1.57 -30.44 -8.82
C ARG A 434 -1.01 -30.09 -10.20
N LEU A 435 -1.67 -29.15 -10.91
CA LEU A 435 -1.17 -28.61 -12.19
C LEU A 435 0.13 -27.82 -12.01
N LEU A 436 0.20 -26.94 -11.02
CA LEU A 436 1.39 -26.12 -10.75
C LEU A 436 2.61 -27.01 -10.43
N PHE A 437 2.45 -28.05 -9.59
CA PHE A 437 3.52 -29.01 -9.30
C PHE A 437 3.94 -29.80 -10.53
N SER A 438 2.98 -30.19 -11.37
CA SER A 438 3.28 -30.85 -12.66
C SER A 438 4.12 -29.94 -13.56
N ALA A 439 3.77 -28.64 -13.65
CA ALA A 439 4.51 -27.65 -14.42
C ALA A 439 5.93 -27.46 -13.89
N VAL A 440 6.08 -27.27 -12.58
CA VAL A 440 7.39 -27.08 -11.93
C VAL A 440 8.27 -28.31 -12.12
N SER A 441 7.73 -29.52 -12.01
CA SER A 441 8.47 -30.76 -12.19
C SER A 441 8.92 -30.99 -13.66
N GLY A 442 8.25 -30.36 -14.62
CA GLY A 442 8.58 -30.44 -16.05
C GLY A 442 9.66 -29.43 -16.50
N LEU A 443 10.06 -28.52 -15.62
CA LEU A 443 11.06 -27.49 -15.95
C LEU A 443 12.46 -27.85 -15.44
N PRO A 444 13.54 -27.39 -16.11
CA PRO A 444 14.90 -27.62 -15.66
C PRO A 444 15.16 -26.91 -14.33
N ALA A 445 15.69 -27.67 -13.36
CA ALA A 445 16.09 -27.13 -12.08
C ALA A 445 17.33 -26.22 -12.22
N ARG A 446 17.35 -25.14 -11.43
CA ARG A 446 18.48 -24.24 -11.26
C ARG A 446 19.16 -24.48 -9.92
N THR A 447 20.47 -24.46 -9.90
CA THR A 447 21.30 -24.68 -8.71
C THR A 447 22.18 -23.48 -8.34
N GLU A 448 22.30 -22.48 -9.23
CA GLU A 448 23.05 -21.27 -8.93
C GLU A 448 22.27 -20.37 -7.95
N PRO A 449 22.99 -19.55 -7.16
CA PRO A 449 22.37 -18.69 -6.15
C PRO A 449 21.28 -17.77 -6.72
N LEU A 450 20.20 -17.65 -5.96
CA LEU A 450 19.07 -16.79 -6.21
C LEU A 450 18.88 -15.80 -5.05
N TRP A 451 18.25 -14.69 -5.31
CA TRP A 451 18.01 -13.64 -4.32
C TRP A 451 16.53 -13.31 -4.19
N ARG A 452 16.11 -13.05 -2.94
CA ARG A 452 14.78 -12.54 -2.61
C ARG A 452 14.92 -11.42 -1.58
N GLY A 453 14.30 -10.27 -1.85
CA GLY A 453 14.26 -9.12 -0.94
C GLY A 453 12.94 -9.07 -0.17
N VAL A 454 13.00 -8.84 1.14
CA VAL A 454 11.83 -8.64 2.01
C VAL A 454 12.07 -7.40 2.88
N SER A 455 11.14 -6.45 2.86
CA SER A 455 11.24 -5.19 3.60
C SER A 455 10.90 -5.34 5.10
N LEU A 456 11.41 -6.42 5.73
CA LEU A 456 11.24 -6.78 7.14
C LEU A 456 12.56 -7.26 7.74
N ASP A 457 12.76 -7.10 9.05
CA ASP A 457 13.86 -7.72 9.78
C ASP A 457 13.46 -9.12 10.25
N LEU A 458 13.92 -10.13 9.55
CA LEU A 458 13.59 -11.53 9.81
C LEU A 458 14.68 -12.30 10.56
N ARG A 459 15.74 -11.65 11.05
CA ARG A 459 16.89 -12.29 11.71
C ARG A 459 16.51 -13.26 12.82
N ALA A 460 15.54 -12.86 13.65
CA ALA A 460 15.11 -13.69 14.77
C ALA A 460 14.48 -15.02 14.36
N GLN A 461 13.96 -15.09 13.13
CA GLN A 461 13.27 -16.28 12.61
C GLN A 461 14.24 -17.22 11.89
N TYR A 462 15.41 -16.71 11.50
CA TYR A 462 16.43 -17.43 10.74
C TYR A 462 17.76 -17.59 11.49
N PRO A 463 17.77 -18.22 12.67
CA PRO A 463 19.05 -18.46 13.38
C PRO A 463 19.88 -19.48 12.60
N VAL A 464 21.20 -19.24 12.54
CA VAL A 464 22.17 -20.12 11.84
C VAL A 464 22.01 -21.56 12.33
N GLY A 465 22.00 -22.51 11.40
CA GLY A 465 21.87 -23.94 11.65
C GLY A 465 20.43 -24.45 11.70
N ARG A 466 19.41 -23.55 11.76
CA ARG A 466 18.00 -23.93 11.74
C ARG A 466 17.57 -24.35 10.33
N THR A 467 16.72 -25.37 10.25
CA THR A 467 15.93 -25.66 9.06
C THR A 467 14.61 -24.91 9.14
N VAL A 468 14.26 -24.19 8.09
CA VAL A 468 13.01 -23.45 7.93
C VAL A 468 12.27 -24.01 6.71
N THR A 469 10.96 -24.01 6.73
CA THR A 469 10.13 -24.43 5.59
C THR A 469 9.44 -23.22 4.99
N TRP A 470 9.63 -22.99 3.69
CA TRP A 470 8.86 -22.01 2.95
C TRP A 470 7.58 -22.64 2.44
N TRP A 471 6.50 -22.37 3.13
CA TRP A 471 5.20 -23.00 2.90
C TRP A 471 4.47 -22.48 1.66
N GLY A 472 4.73 -21.24 1.25
CA GLY A 472 4.16 -20.66 0.03
C GLY A 472 5.05 -20.87 -1.19
N VAL A 473 4.49 -20.67 -2.39
CA VAL A 473 5.30 -20.50 -3.61
C VAL A 473 6.18 -19.26 -3.44
N SER A 474 7.46 -19.40 -3.63
CA SER A 474 8.42 -18.33 -3.31
C SER A 474 9.19 -17.90 -4.54
N SER A 475 8.92 -16.66 -4.99
CA SER A 475 9.61 -16.03 -6.12
C SER A 475 10.97 -15.48 -5.72
N CYS A 476 11.97 -15.75 -6.54
CA CYS A 476 13.36 -15.29 -6.43
C CYS A 476 13.83 -14.76 -7.78
N THR A 477 14.95 -14.03 -7.78
CA THR A 477 15.60 -13.52 -9.00
C THR A 477 17.06 -13.95 -9.06
N SER A 478 17.60 -14.14 -10.26
CA SER A 478 19.05 -14.36 -10.47
C SER A 478 19.85 -13.06 -10.37
N LYS A 479 19.20 -11.89 -10.30
CA LYS A 479 19.86 -10.58 -10.31
C LYS A 479 19.83 -9.93 -8.93
N LEU A 480 20.95 -9.94 -8.21
CA LEU A 480 21.08 -9.28 -6.90
C LEU A 480 20.62 -7.81 -6.93
N GLY A 481 20.90 -7.09 -8.04
CA GLY A 481 20.48 -5.70 -8.19
C GLY A 481 18.97 -5.53 -8.17
N VAL A 482 18.21 -6.47 -8.75
CA VAL A 482 16.75 -6.48 -8.73
C VAL A 482 16.24 -6.74 -7.31
N ALA A 483 16.77 -7.77 -6.62
CA ALA A 483 16.38 -8.05 -5.23
C ALA A 483 16.67 -6.85 -4.30
N ARG A 484 17.82 -6.17 -4.46
CA ARG A 484 18.16 -4.97 -3.70
C ARG A 484 17.27 -3.77 -4.03
N ALA A 485 16.83 -3.63 -5.29
CA ALA A 485 15.90 -2.57 -5.69
C ALA A 485 14.53 -2.71 -5.00
N PHE A 486 14.07 -3.94 -4.76
CA PHE A 486 12.85 -4.19 -3.98
C PHE A 486 12.98 -3.82 -2.50
N LEU A 487 14.20 -3.82 -1.94
CA LEU A 487 14.43 -3.55 -0.53
C LEU A 487 14.49 -2.06 -0.19
N GLY A 488 14.65 -1.19 -1.16
CA GLY A 488 14.93 0.23 -0.91
C GLY A 488 16.29 0.48 -0.26
N SER A 489 16.55 1.72 0.17
CA SER A 489 17.87 2.14 0.67
C SER A 489 17.97 2.16 2.20
N SER A 490 16.85 2.10 2.95
CA SER A 490 16.82 2.27 4.41
C SER A 490 15.74 1.41 5.08
N GLY A 491 15.76 1.33 6.41
CA GLY A 491 14.80 0.58 7.20
C GLY A 491 15.19 -0.87 7.50
N LYS A 492 14.30 -1.58 8.19
CA LYS A 492 14.46 -3.01 8.53
C LYS A 492 14.22 -3.85 7.27
N ARG A 493 15.21 -4.61 6.84
CA ARG A 493 15.20 -5.33 5.56
C ARG A 493 15.95 -6.64 5.67
N THR A 494 15.46 -7.66 4.98
CA THR A 494 16.15 -8.95 4.84
C THR A 494 16.37 -9.28 3.37
N LEU A 495 17.59 -9.58 3.01
CA LEU A 495 17.99 -10.14 1.72
C LEU A 495 18.27 -11.63 1.91
N PHE A 496 17.49 -12.47 1.29
CA PHE A 496 17.77 -13.89 1.20
C PHE A 496 18.68 -14.18 0.00
N GLU A 497 19.76 -14.89 0.25
CA GLU A 497 20.63 -15.52 -0.74
C GLU A 497 20.37 -17.03 -0.64
N VAL A 498 19.72 -17.60 -1.63
CA VAL A 498 19.26 -18.99 -1.63
C VAL A 498 20.10 -19.80 -2.61
N THR A 499 20.75 -20.85 -2.15
CA THR A 499 21.32 -21.89 -3.02
C THR A 499 20.26 -22.97 -3.19
N PRO A 500 19.55 -22.99 -4.35
CA PRO A 500 18.46 -23.93 -4.56
C PRO A 500 18.95 -25.28 -5.08
N ALA A 501 18.13 -26.28 -4.93
CA ALA A 501 18.30 -27.59 -5.58
C ALA A 501 17.27 -27.81 -6.69
N ARG A 502 16.07 -27.23 -6.54
CA ARG A 502 14.89 -27.48 -7.41
C ARG A 502 14.16 -26.20 -7.84
N ALA A 503 14.77 -25.04 -7.70
CA ALA A 503 14.18 -23.82 -8.23
C ALA A 503 14.07 -23.87 -9.75
N VAL A 504 12.99 -23.37 -10.32
CA VAL A 504 12.74 -23.38 -11.76
C VAL A 504 12.53 -21.97 -12.29
N GLY A 505 13.05 -21.68 -13.48
CA GLY A 505 12.83 -20.42 -14.17
C GLY A 505 11.45 -20.40 -14.82
N ILE A 506 10.69 -19.34 -14.59
CA ILE A 506 9.33 -19.18 -15.15
C ILE A 506 9.16 -17.95 -16.03
N GLN A 507 10.24 -17.25 -16.35
CA GLN A 507 10.22 -16.00 -17.12
C GLN A 507 9.48 -16.11 -18.47
N ASP A 508 9.60 -17.25 -19.15
CA ASP A 508 8.93 -17.51 -20.42
C ASP A 508 7.42 -17.80 -20.29
N PHE A 509 6.95 -17.99 -19.07
CA PHE A 509 5.58 -18.34 -18.69
C PHE A 509 4.94 -17.33 -17.75
N SER A 510 5.64 -16.20 -17.48
CA SER A 510 5.20 -15.15 -16.56
C SER A 510 4.42 -14.05 -17.28
N ALA A 511 3.48 -13.41 -16.57
CA ALA A 511 2.83 -12.19 -17.00
C ALA A 511 3.82 -10.99 -17.08
N PHE A 512 5.03 -11.12 -16.49
CA PHE A 512 6.09 -10.12 -16.44
C PHE A 512 7.31 -10.59 -17.25
N THR A 513 7.26 -10.45 -18.55
CA THR A 513 8.28 -10.94 -19.51
C THR A 513 9.67 -10.27 -19.40
N GLY A 514 9.83 -9.24 -18.58
CA GLY A 514 11.10 -8.51 -18.38
C GLY A 514 11.91 -8.95 -17.17
N GLU A 515 11.39 -9.84 -16.33
CA GLU A 515 12.00 -10.25 -15.07
C GLU A 515 12.48 -11.70 -15.15
N GLU A 516 13.74 -11.93 -14.80
CA GLU A 516 14.27 -13.30 -14.60
C GLU A 516 13.72 -13.85 -13.28
N GLU A 517 12.51 -14.41 -13.33
CA GLU A 517 11.82 -14.96 -12.18
C GLU A 517 12.06 -16.47 -12.05
N PHE A 518 12.41 -16.88 -10.84
CA PHE A 518 12.54 -18.27 -10.43
C PHE A 518 11.61 -18.54 -9.26
N ILE A 519 11.00 -19.71 -9.21
CA ILE A 519 10.15 -20.11 -8.08
C ILE A 519 10.69 -21.36 -7.38
N LEU A 520 10.54 -21.34 -6.04
CA LEU A 520 10.64 -22.52 -5.19
C LEU A 520 9.22 -23.00 -4.86
N ALA A 521 9.02 -24.32 -4.92
CA ALA A 521 7.73 -24.94 -4.65
C ALA A 521 7.30 -24.77 -3.19
N PRO A 522 5.99 -24.79 -2.90
CA PRO A 522 5.49 -24.85 -1.52
C PRO A 522 6.09 -26.03 -0.75
N GLY A 523 6.34 -25.82 0.55
CA GLY A 523 6.91 -26.88 1.41
C GLY A 523 8.42 -27.09 1.24
N THR A 524 9.13 -26.21 0.51
CA THR A 524 10.58 -26.28 0.34
C THR A 524 11.29 -26.08 1.68
N GLN A 525 12.18 -26.99 2.03
CA GLN A 525 12.98 -26.97 3.24
C GLN A 525 14.35 -26.33 2.99
N LEU A 526 14.71 -25.35 3.80
CA LEU A 526 15.90 -24.53 3.65
C LEU A 526 16.70 -24.51 4.95
N LYS A 527 17.99 -24.80 4.90
CA LYS A 527 18.90 -24.67 6.03
C LYS A 527 19.53 -23.28 6.06
N VAL A 528 19.44 -22.62 7.20
CA VAL A 528 20.12 -21.35 7.43
C VAL A 528 21.61 -21.60 7.62
N THR A 529 22.45 -21.13 6.70
CA THR A 529 23.89 -21.35 6.71
C THR A 529 24.67 -20.16 7.24
N ASP A 530 24.18 -18.93 7.06
CA ASP A 530 24.84 -17.71 7.51
C ASP A 530 23.81 -16.57 7.69
N VAL A 531 24.08 -15.67 8.65
CA VAL A 531 23.27 -14.46 8.89
C VAL A 531 24.19 -13.29 9.15
N LYS A 532 24.14 -12.27 8.31
CA LYS A 532 24.97 -11.07 8.42
C LYS A 532 24.11 -9.81 8.47
N THR A 533 24.51 -8.86 9.31
CA THR A 533 23.90 -7.54 9.35
C THR A 533 24.87 -6.52 8.76
N GLU A 534 24.43 -5.81 7.73
CA GLU A 534 25.18 -4.75 7.09
C GLU A 534 24.89 -3.38 7.75
N ARG A 535 25.79 -2.41 7.51
CA ARG A 535 25.54 -1.02 7.92
C ARG A 535 24.27 -0.52 7.21
N GLY A 536 23.36 0.12 7.97
CA GLY A 536 22.07 0.60 7.44
C GLY A 536 20.89 -0.36 7.64
N GLY A 537 21.06 -1.42 8.47
CA GLY A 537 19.94 -2.28 8.91
C GLY A 537 19.54 -3.37 7.93
N LEU A 538 20.28 -3.60 6.84
CA LEU A 538 20.07 -4.74 5.98
C LEU A 538 20.60 -6.01 6.65
N CYS A 539 19.75 -7.02 6.76
CA CYS A 539 20.12 -8.38 7.18
C CYS A 539 20.24 -9.27 5.93
N THR A 540 21.37 -9.90 5.71
CA THR A 540 21.55 -10.93 4.67
C THR A 540 21.49 -12.30 5.33
N VAL A 541 20.56 -13.14 4.89
CA VAL A 541 20.36 -14.52 5.33
C VAL A 541 20.71 -15.45 4.20
N ARG A 542 21.68 -16.36 4.41
CA ARG A 542 22.03 -17.41 3.46
C ARG A 542 21.30 -18.69 3.76
N LEU A 543 20.68 -19.23 2.73
CA LEU A 543 19.86 -20.42 2.79
C LEU A 543 20.37 -21.44 1.78
N THR A 544 20.38 -22.71 2.15
CA THR A 544 20.64 -23.82 1.23
C THR A 544 19.43 -24.75 1.25
N GLU A 545 18.87 -25.02 0.08
CA GLU A 545 17.78 -25.99 -0.05
C GLU A 545 18.27 -27.38 0.30
N LEU A 546 17.48 -28.12 1.10
CA LEU A 546 17.77 -29.50 1.44
C LEU A 546 17.39 -30.40 0.26
N GLU A 547 18.12 -31.52 0.10
CA GLU A 547 17.86 -32.51 -0.96
C GLU A 547 16.56 -33.29 -0.74
N GLU A 548 16.02 -33.25 0.48
CA GLU A 548 14.74 -33.85 0.82
C GLU A 548 13.59 -33.23 0.02
N GLN A 549 12.61 -34.05 -0.34
CA GLN A 549 11.45 -33.57 -1.09
C GLN A 549 10.69 -32.50 -0.31
N PRO A 550 10.06 -31.54 -1.00
CA PRO A 550 9.15 -30.59 -0.35
C PRO A 550 8.10 -31.31 0.49
N LEU A 551 7.69 -30.69 1.62
CA LEU A 551 6.68 -31.26 2.52
C LEU A 551 5.27 -31.17 1.90
N VAL A 552 5.08 -31.86 0.77
CA VAL A 552 3.83 -31.95 0.00
C VAL A 552 3.61 -33.39 -0.43
N SER A 553 2.38 -33.91 -0.22
CA SER A 553 1.98 -35.28 -0.60
C SER A 553 0.65 -35.32 -1.35
#